data_07ad543693b04da9073c57c9a071a4cc
#
_entry.id   07ad543693b04da9073c57c9a071a4cc
#
_cell.length_a   1.000
_cell.length_b   1.000
_cell.length_c   1.000
_cell.angle_alpha   90.00
_cell.angle_beta   90.00
_cell.angle_gamma   90.00
#
_symmetry.space_group_name_H-M   'P 1'
#
loop_
_entity.id
_entity.type
_entity.pdbx_description
1 polymer ?
#
loop_
_entity_poly.entity_id
_entity_poly.type
_entity_poly.pdbx_seq_one_letter_code
_entity_poly.pdbx_strand_id
1 'polypeptide(L)'
;MAGIKGSPPHLMLHSSGAVICSYGYRSVPYGEHAIVSYDLGKTWSEPLVLCEAHDGDIGYPCTVEMYDGSLFTVYYQRYADDAKTSMLYTRWKL
;
A
#
# COMPACT_ATOMS: atom_id res chain seq x y z
N MET A 1 16.21 -2.44 1.21
CA MET A 1 14.84 -1.99 1.45
C MET A 1 14.85 -0.53 1.86
N ALA A 2 13.98 0.26 1.30
CA ALA A 2 13.85 1.66 1.67
C ALA A 2 13.32 1.76 3.11
N GLY A 3 13.98 2.34 4.05
CA GLY A 3 13.68 2.37 5.48
C GLY A 3 12.21 2.63 5.83
N ILE A 4 11.34 1.70 5.49
CA ILE A 4 9.90 1.79 5.68
C ILE A 4 9.54 1.39 7.11
N LYS A 5 8.71 2.21 7.73
CA LYS A 5 8.10 1.86 9.02
C LYS A 5 6.67 1.43 8.77
N GLY A 6 6.35 0.20 9.12
CA GLY A 6 5.01 -0.29 8.92
C GLY A 6 4.93 -1.79 9.07
N SER A 7 3.74 -2.32 8.89
CA SER A 7 3.50 -3.75 8.89
C SER A 7 4.02 -4.37 7.60
N PRO A 8 4.03 -5.71 7.51
CA PRO A 8 4.76 -6.39 6.45
C PRO A 8 4.51 -5.78 5.08
N PRO A 9 5.56 -5.39 4.36
CA PRO A 9 5.39 -4.83 3.03
C PRO A 9 5.08 -5.92 2.02
N HIS A 10 4.39 -5.55 0.96
CA HIS A 10 4.12 -6.41 -0.18
C HIS A 10 4.80 -5.81 -1.41
N LEU A 11 5.64 -6.59 -2.05
CA LEU A 11 6.35 -6.18 -3.26
C LEU A 11 5.74 -6.84 -4.48
N MET A 12 5.57 -6.06 -5.55
CA MET A 12 5.16 -6.62 -6.83
C MET A 12 5.87 -5.90 -7.97
N LEU A 13 6.09 -6.62 -9.05
CA LEU A 13 6.69 -6.07 -10.26
C LEU A 13 5.57 -5.78 -11.26
N HIS A 14 5.44 -4.51 -11.62
CA HIS A 14 4.46 -4.07 -12.62
C HIS A 14 5.01 -4.32 -14.03
N SER A 15 4.12 -4.50 -15.00
CA SER A 15 4.49 -4.77 -16.38
C SER A 15 5.32 -3.65 -17.01
N SER A 16 5.23 -2.43 -16.49
CA SER A 16 6.04 -1.29 -16.93
C SER A 16 7.50 -1.38 -16.48
N GLY A 17 7.83 -2.33 -15.61
CA GLY A 17 9.14 -2.44 -14.99
C GLY A 17 9.22 -1.79 -13.62
N ALA A 18 8.18 -1.10 -13.19
CA ALA A 18 8.14 -0.48 -11.86
C ALA A 18 7.99 -1.55 -10.77
N VAL A 19 8.69 -1.37 -9.66
CA VAL A 19 8.52 -2.19 -8.46
C VAL A 19 7.67 -1.41 -7.48
N ILE A 20 6.60 -2.02 -6.99
CA ILE A 20 5.65 -1.38 -6.10
C ILE A 20 5.73 -2.05 -4.74
N CYS A 21 5.93 -1.24 -3.70
CA CYS A 21 5.94 -1.71 -2.32
C CYS A 21 4.75 -1.07 -1.61
N SER A 22 3.78 -1.88 -1.22
CA SER A 22 2.63 -1.41 -0.45
C SER A 22 2.75 -1.89 0.99
N TYR A 23 2.33 -1.05 1.93
CA TYR A 23 2.49 -1.33 3.35
C TYR A 23 1.46 -0.55 4.17
N GLY A 24 1.19 -1.03 5.38
CA GLY A 24 0.37 -0.31 6.34
C GLY A 24 1.26 0.59 7.19
N TYR A 25 1.03 1.89 7.14
CA TYR A 25 1.80 2.86 7.92
C TYR A 25 1.16 3.02 9.29
N ARG A 26 1.81 2.46 10.31
CA ARG A 26 1.26 2.37 11.67
C ARG A 26 1.75 3.49 12.59
N SER A 27 1.99 4.65 12.03
CA SER A 27 2.30 5.87 12.78
C SER A 27 1.33 6.95 12.33
N VAL A 28 1.17 7.99 13.13
CA VAL A 28 0.28 9.09 12.76
C VAL A 28 0.91 9.90 11.62
N PRO A 29 0.18 10.18 10.54
CA PRO A 29 -1.20 9.76 10.24
C PRO A 29 -1.24 8.32 9.70
N TYR A 30 -2.10 7.50 10.28
CA TYR A 30 -2.24 6.11 9.88
C TYR A 30 -2.77 5.99 8.45
N GLY A 31 -2.35 4.98 7.72
CA GLY A 31 -2.87 4.74 6.38
C GLY A 31 -2.23 3.57 5.66
N GLU A 32 -2.82 3.22 4.52
CA GLU A 32 -2.22 2.27 3.58
C GLU A 32 -1.45 3.09 2.56
N HIS A 33 -0.17 2.80 2.42
CA HIS A 33 0.73 3.57 1.57
C HIS A 33 1.39 2.68 0.53
N ALA A 34 1.92 3.31 -0.51
CA ALA A 34 2.76 2.62 -1.48
C ALA A 34 3.91 3.53 -1.89
N ILE A 35 5.04 2.91 -2.17
CA ILE A 35 6.17 3.59 -2.82
C ILE A 35 6.50 2.83 -4.09
N VAL A 36 7.05 3.54 -5.06
CA VAL A 36 7.31 2.99 -6.40
C VAL A 36 8.77 3.23 -6.75
N SER A 37 9.41 2.20 -7.30
CA SER A 37 10.77 2.29 -7.81
C SER A 37 10.77 2.00 -9.31
N TYR A 38 11.46 2.82 -10.08
CA TYR A 38 11.63 2.62 -11.52
C TYR A 38 13.03 2.13 -11.88
N ASP A 39 13.84 1.79 -10.87
CA ASP A 39 15.24 1.37 -11.06
C ASP A 39 15.56 0.11 -10.26
N LEU A 40 14.60 -0.78 -10.13
CA LEU A 40 14.72 -2.07 -9.46
C LEU A 40 15.10 -1.94 -7.97
N GLY A 41 14.53 -0.95 -7.31
CA GLY A 41 14.69 -0.79 -5.87
C GLY A 41 15.86 0.05 -5.44
N LYS A 42 16.59 0.68 -6.36
CA LYS A 42 17.69 1.56 -5.98
C LYS A 42 17.20 2.87 -5.39
N THR A 43 16.18 3.45 -6.00
CA THR A 43 15.54 4.67 -5.47
C THR A 43 14.03 4.47 -5.46
N TRP A 44 13.35 5.21 -4.57
CA TRP A 44 11.91 5.06 -4.36
C TRP A 44 11.24 6.43 -4.40
N SER A 45 9.98 6.43 -4.84
CA SER A 45 9.15 7.63 -4.85
C SER A 45 8.78 8.05 -3.43
N GLU A 46 8.24 9.26 -3.31
CA GLU A 46 7.56 9.66 -2.09
C GLU A 46 6.37 8.74 -1.84
N PRO A 47 6.00 8.54 -0.58
CA PRO A 47 4.84 7.69 -0.27
C PRO A 47 3.56 8.22 -0.91
N LEU A 48 2.81 7.30 -1.51
CA LEU A 48 1.47 7.57 -2.03
C LEU A 48 0.47 7.05 -1.02
N VAL A 49 -0.47 7.89 -0.62
CA VAL A 49 -1.50 7.47 0.32
C VAL A 49 -2.61 6.80 -0.46
N LEU A 50 -2.77 5.49 -0.30
CA LEU A 50 -3.82 4.72 -0.96
C LEU A 50 -5.13 4.85 -0.20
N CYS A 51 -5.06 4.95 1.12
CA CYS A 51 -6.22 5.10 1.96
C CYS A 51 -5.77 5.64 3.32
N GLU A 52 -6.49 6.63 3.86
CA GLU A 52 -6.25 7.07 5.23
C GLU A 52 -6.94 6.12 6.19
N ALA A 53 -6.33 5.88 7.35
CA ALA A 53 -6.87 4.96 8.33
C ALA A 53 -7.26 5.70 9.61
N HIS A 54 -8.20 5.10 10.32
CA HIS A 54 -8.71 5.65 11.57
C HIS A 54 -7.72 5.44 12.72
N ASP A 55 -7.05 4.28 12.75
CA ASP A 55 -6.09 3.95 13.81
C ASP A 55 -5.03 3.00 13.27
N GLY A 56 -4.21 2.46 14.17
CA GLY A 56 -3.11 1.59 13.79
C GLY A 56 -3.48 0.14 13.52
N ASP A 57 -4.76 -0.20 13.60
CA ASP A 57 -5.22 -1.56 13.30
C ASP A 57 -5.45 -1.72 11.81
N ILE A 58 -4.36 -1.75 11.07
CA ILE A 58 -4.32 -1.74 9.60
C ILE A 58 -3.20 -2.65 9.12
N GLY A 59 -3.26 -3.01 7.86
CA GLY A 59 -2.11 -3.64 7.24
C GLY A 59 -2.43 -4.75 6.28
N TYR A 60 -1.43 -5.57 6.06
CA TYR A 60 -1.46 -6.71 5.14
C TYR A 60 -1.96 -6.34 3.75
N PRO A 61 -1.47 -5.22 3.15
CA PRO A 61 -1.87 -4.89 1.80
C PRO A 61 -1.32 -5.91 0.82
N CYS A 62 -2.08 -6.18 -0.22
CA CYS A 62 -1.66 -7.02 -1.32
C CYS A 62 -2.06 -6.32 -2.61
N THR A 63 -1.10 -6.03 -3.46
CA THR A 63 -1.33 -5.29 -4.70
C THR A 63 -1.16 -6.23 -5.89
N VAL A 64 -2.13 -6.20 -6.80
CA VAL A 64 -2.05 -6.94 -8.06
C VAL A 64 -2.22 -5.97 -9.21
N GLU A 65 -1.63 -6.30 -10.34
CA GLU A 65 -1.82 -5.55 -11.56
C GLU A 65 -3.04 -6.12 -12.29
N MET A 66 -3.95 -5.23 -12.65
CA MET A 66 -5.10 -5.59 -13.45
C MET A 66 -4.68 -5.65 -14.92
N TYR A 67 -5.53 -6.25 -15.72
CA TYR A 67 -5.25 -6.50 -17.11
C TYR A 67 -5.12 -5.23 -17.98
N ASP A 68 -5.64 -4.09 -17.50
CA ASP A 68 -5.47 -2.80 -18.16
C ASP A 68 -4.26 -2.00 -17.63
N GLY A 69 -3.42 -2.62 -16.80
CA GLY A 69 -2.27 -1.95 -16.21
C GLY A 69 -2.55 -1.19 -14.93
N SER A 70 -3.82 -1.07 -14.53
CA SER A 70 -4.15 -0.43 -13.26
C SER A 70 -3.79 -1.36 -12.11
N LEU A 71 -3.72 -0.80 -10.91
CA LEU A 71 -3.36 -1.52 -9.71
C LEU A 71 -4.56 -1.66 -8.79
N PHE A 72 -4.62 -2.78 -8.11
CA PHE A 72 -5.71 -3.08 -7.21
C PHE A 72 -5.08 -3.57 -5.91
N THR A 73 -5.24 -2.80 -4.85
CA THR A 73 -4.66 -3.12 -3.55
C THR A 73 -5.78 -3.44 -2.57
N VAL A 74 -5.70 -4.63 -1.98
CA VAL A 74 -6.62 -5.03 -0.91
C VAL A 74 -5.87 -4.96 0.41
N TYR A 75 -6.56 -4.60 1.47
CA TYR A 75 -5.96 -4.44 2.79
C TYR A 75 -7.06 -4.55 3.82
N TYR A 76 -6.67 -4.61 5.11
CA TYR A 76 -7.67 -4.51 6.15
C TYR A 76 -7.41 -3.29 7.01
N GLN A 77 -8.47 -2.70 7.53
CA GLN A 77 -8.37 -1.65 8.53
C GLN A 77 -9.73 -1.48 9.21
N ARG A 78 -9.70 -0.81 10.36
CA ARG A 78 -10.92 -0.48 11.06
C ARG A 78 -11.57 0.72 10.36
N TYR A 79 -12.82 0.59 10.02
CA TYR A 79 -13.56 1.65 9.35
C TYR A 79 -14.25 2.53 10.40
N ALA A 80 -13.84 3.80 10.51
CA ALA A 80 -14.34 4.75 11.49
C ALA A 80 -14.23 4.19 12.91
N ASP A 81 -15.28 4.28 13.71
CA ASP A 81 -15.28 3.82 15.09
C ASP A 81 -15.77 2.38 15.27
N ASP A 82 -15.86 1.62 14.19
CA ASP A 82 -16.29 0.24 14.28
C ASP A 82 -15.29 -0.58 15.12
N ALA A 83 -15.84 -1.51 15.90
CA ALA A 83 -15.02 -2.41 16.67
C ALA A 83 -14.38 -3.51 15.83
N LYS A 84 -14.82 -3.66 14.58
CA LYS A 84 -14.36 -4.72 13.68
C LYS A 84 -13.52 -4.13 12.57
N THR A 85 -12.47 -4.85 12.18
CA THR A 85 -11.72 -4.52 10.97
C THR A 85 -12.50 -4.99 9.76
N SER A 86 -12.33 -4.28 8.66
CA SER A 86 -12.99 -4.58 7.39
C SER A 86 -11.97 -4.79 6.31
N MET A 87 -12.31 -5.63 5.34
CA MET A 87 -11.52 -5.80 4.14
C MET A 87 -11.91 -4.71 3.16
N LEU A 88 -10.95 -3.91 2.73
CA LEU A 88 -11.16 -2.78 1.83
C LEU A 88 -10.26 -2.91 0.62
N TYR A 89 -10.48 -2.07 -0.38
CA TYR A 89 -9.61 -2.04 -1.55
C TYR A 89 -9.49 -0.63 -2.10
N THR A 90 -8.40 -0.41 -2.83
CA THR A 90 -8.17 0.82 -3.58
C THR A 90 -7.70 0.46 -4.98
N ARG A 91 -8.33 1.02 -5.99
CA ARG A 91 -7.89 0.90 -7.38
C ARG A 91 -7.16 2.17 -7.77
N TRP A 92 -5.97 2.02 -8.34
CA TRP A 92 -5.13 3.17 -8.64
C TRP A 92 -4.22 2.91 -9.83
N LYS A 93 -3.51 3.92 -10.28
CA LYS A 93 -2.61 3.84 -11.43
C LYS A 93 -1.30 4.53 -11.12
N LEU A 94 -0.26 4.08 -11.79
CA LEU A 94 1.04 4.74 -11.76
C LEU A 94 1.00 6.10 -12.47
#